data_1bc0e8b9053ad38c58476ab44928128c
#
_entry.id   1bc0e8b9053ad38c58476ab44928128c
#
_cell.length_a   1.000
_cell.length_b   1.000
_cell.length_c   1.000
_cell.angle_alpha   90.00
_cell.angle_beta   90.00
_cell.angle_gamma   90.00
#
_symmetry.space_group_name_H-M   'P 1'
#
loop_
_entity.id
_entity.type
_entity.pdbx_description
1 polymer ?
#
loop_
_entity_poly.entity_id
_entity_poly.type
_entity_poly.pdbx_seq_one_letter_code
_entity_poly.pdbx_strand_id
1 'polypeptide(L)'
;FYSKLYDEHICDDDYERANLVWDRFKIKDMGEYHDLYLKPDVLLLTDIFENFRNLCMTYYGLDPAYYLTLSNFAWDAMLKKTKITLDLVHDQDMYEMIEKGKRGGVCQVSSKYAKANNKHMKDYDNDIISSYLTYLDANNLYGLAMCMKLPYANLHWCNDIQTTDDVMKYEDNDIGYLLEVDLHYPKHLHDYHKDYPLAPELMSVKENMVSDVSKEIYKCYNDGRTVRDEKTSKLLLTLYDKDKYVIHIR
;
A
#
# COMPACT_ATOMS: atom_id res chain seq x y z
N PHE A 1 -28.86 -15.34 13.92
CA PHE A 1 -28.18 -14.06 13.63
C PHE A 1 -27.10 -14.29 12.57
N TYR A 2 -27.19 -13.59 11.44
CA TYR A 2 -26.28 -13.71 10.31
C TYR A 2 -25.63 -12.35 10.02
N SER A 3 -24.31 -12.34 9.94
CA SER A 3 -23.52 -11.15 9.60
C SER A 3 -23.29 -11.07 8.09
N LYS A 4 -23.92 -10.10 7.43
CA LYS A 4 -23.67 -9.83 6.01
C LYS A 4 -22.25 -9.31 5.73
N LEU A 5 -21.58 -8.75 6.74
CA LEU A 5 -20.24 -8.22 6.61
C LEU A 5 -19.20 -9.34 6.54
N TYR A 6 -19.38 -10.38 7.36
CA TYR A 6 -18.44 -11.49 7.45
C TYR A 6 -18.92 -12.74 6.71
N ASP A 7 -20.16 -12.71 6.15
CA ASP A 7 -20.81 -13.83 5.45
C ASP A 7 -20.92 -15.10 6.32
N GLU A 8 -21.22 -14.92 7.62
CA GLU A 8 -21.27 -16.00 8.60
C GLU A 8 -22.38 -15.84 9.63
N HIS A 9 -22.79 -16.92 10.24
CA HIS A 9 -23.66 -16.93 11.41
C HIS A 9 -22.85 -16.65 12.67
N ILE A 10 -23.50 -16.03 13.67
CA ILE A 10 -22.90 -15.89 15.00
C ILE A 10 -22.59 -17.29 15.58
N CYS A 11 -21.46 -17.47 16.22
CA CYS A 11 -21.14 -18.70 16.93
C CYS A 11 -21.92 -18.82 18.25
N ASP A 12 -22.05 -20.04 18.75
CA ASP A 12 -22.82 -20.31 19.97
C ASP A 12 -22.24 -19.56 21.18
N ASP A 13 -20.91 -19.51 21.31
CA ASP A 13 -20.23 -18.81 22.42
C ASP A 13 -20.54 -17.29 22.43
N ASP A 14 -20.59 -16.65 21.28
CA ASP A 14 -20.91 -15.23 21.19
C ASP A 14 -22.39 -14.96 21.44
N TYR A 15 -23.25 -15.89 21.03
CA TYR A 15 -24.68 -15.81 21.33
C TYR A 15 -24.95 -16.00 22.84
N GLU A 16 -24.29 -16.95 23.48
CA GLU A 16 -24.39 -17.14 24.93
C GLU A 16 -23.89 -15.95 25.71
N ARG A 17 -22.76 -15.36 25.27
CA ARG A 17 -22.25 -14.11 25.84
C ARG A 17 -23.25 -12.97 25.72
N ALA A 18 -23.87 -12.81 24.57
CA ALA A 18 -24.90 -11.77 24.36
C ALA A 18 -26.08 -11.96 25.32
N ASN A 19 -26.56 -13.20 25.50
CA ASN A 19 -27.63 -13.51 26.45
C ASN A 19 -27.22 -13.24 27.90
N LEU A 20 -25.98 -13.60 28.27
CA LEU A 20 -25.45 -13.30 29.62
C LEU A 20 -25.44 -11.80 29.92
N VAL A 21 -24.98 -10.99 28.94
CA VAL A 21 -25.00 -9.52 29.05
C VAL A 21 -26.42 -9.01 29.18
N TRP A 22 -27.32 -9.49 28.33
CA TRP A 22 -28.74 -9.12 28.35
C TRP A 22 -29.37 -9.35 29.73
N ASP A 23 -29.20 -10.52 30.30
CA ASP A 23 -29.75 -10.89 31.60
C ASP A 23 -29.11 -10.10 32.75
N ARG A 24 -27.79 -9.97 32.71
CA ARG A 24 -27.03 -9.32 33.79
C ARG A 24 -27.34 -7.82 33.90
N PHE A 25 -27.51 -7.16 32.76
CA PHE A 25 -27.85 -5.73 32.71
C PHE A 25 -29.37 -5.47 32.68
N LYS A 26 -30.18 -6.53 32.69
CA LYS A 26 -31.67 -6.45 32.65
C LYS A 26 -32.16 -5.63 31.47
N ILE A 27 -31.59 -5.87 30.31
CA ILE A 27 -31.89 -5.18 29.07
C ILE A 27 -33.29 -5.57 28.61
N LYS A 28 -34.08 -4.59 28.16
CA LYS A 28 -35.48 -4.77 27.77
C LYS A 28 -35.67 -4.90 26.28
N ASP A 29 -34.82 -4.23 25.51
CA ASP A 29 -34.91 -4.24 24.05
C ASP A 29 -33.51 -4.08 23.40
N MET A 30 -33.46 -4.25 22.08
CA MET A 30 -32.20 -4.15 21.33
C MET A 30 -31.60 -2.74 21.32
N GLY A 31 -32.39 -1.71 21.54
CA GLY A 31 -31.89 -0.34 21.67
C GLY A 31 -31.05 -0.19 22.94
N GLU A 32 -31.56 -0.69 24.09
CA GLU A 32 -30.79 -0.67 25.35
C GLU A 32 -29.51 -1.55 25.23
N TYR A 33 -29.56 -2.66 24.50
CA TYR A 33 -28.38 -3.48 24.23
C TYR A 33 -27.33 -2.73 23.42
N HIS A 34 -27.78 -2.08 22.34
CA HIS A 34 -26.91 -1.25 21.49
C HIS A 34 -26.28 -0.10 22.29
N ASP A 35 -27.09 0.59 23.08
CA ASP A 35 -26.62 1.72 23.91
C ASP A 35 -25.60 1.27 24.95
N LEU A 36 -25.78 0.10 25.56
CA LEU A 36 -24.83 -0.47 26.49
C LEU A 36 -23.48 -0.77 25.83
N TYR A 37 -23.51 -1.27 24.58
CA TYR A 37 -22.31 -1.55 23.80
C TYR A 37 -21.62 -0.23 23.35
N LEU A 38 -22.39 0.71 22.82
CA LEU A 38 -21.88 1.97 22.28
C LEU A 38 -21.20 2.84 23.36
N LYS A 39 -21.75 2.89 24.56
CA LYS A 39 -21.22 3.72 25.65
C LYS A 39 -19.77 3.39 26.01
N PRO A 40 -19.40 2.11 26.29
CA PRO A 40 -18.00 1.78 26.56
C PRO A 40 -17.08 2.09 25.37
N ASP A 41 -17.50 1.80 24.15
CA ASP A 41 -16.70 2.07 22.96
C ASP A 41 -16.36 3.56 22.82
N VAL A 42 -17.37 4.43 22.95
CA VAL A 42 -17.17 5.88 22.86
C VAL A 42 -16.29 6.41 24.01
N LEU A 43 -16.53 5.96 25.24
CA LEU A 43 -15.77 6.42 26.41
C LEU A 43 -14.31 5.95 26.34
N LEU A 44 -14.07 4.68 26.00
CA LEU A 44 -12.71 4.13 25.84
C LEU A 44 -11.96 4.84 24.70
N LEU A 45 -12.63 5.05 23.57
CA LEU A 45 -12.03 5.79 22.46
C LEU A 45 -11.67 7.22 22.87
N THR A 46 -12.54 7.89 23.65
CA THR A 46 -12.31 9.24 24.17
C THR A 46 -11.06 9.28 25.06
N ASP A 47 -10.93 8.33 25.98
CA ASP A 47 -9.77 8.26 26.88
C ASP A 47 -8.47 8.02 26.10
N ILE A 48 -8.50 7.11 25.11
CA ILE A 48 -7.35 6.85 24.24
C ILE A 48 -6.99 8.11 23.44
N PHE A 49 -7.98 8.80 22.87
CA PHE A 49 -7.75 10.01 22.10
C PHE A 49 -7.21 11.16 22.95
N GLU A 50 -7.72 11.35 24.17
CA GLU A 50 -7.18 12.38 25.11
C GLU A 50 -5.73 12.08 25.50
N ASN A 51 -5.37 10.82 25.73
CA ASN A 51 -3.98 10.44 25.93
C ASN A 51 -3.11 10.75 24.70
N PHE A 52 -3.61 10.46 23.51
CA PHE A 52 -2.92 10.81 22.27
C PHE A 52 -2.73 12.32 22.10
N ARG A 53 -3.76 13.14 22.43
CA ARG A 53 -3.66 14.60 22.45
C ARG A 53 -2.55 15.08 23.38
N ASN A 54 -2.52 14.56 24.59
CA ASN A 54 -1.51 14.90 25.58
C ASN A 54 -0.09 14.57 25.11
N LEU A 55 0.12 13.42 24.48
CA LEU A 55 1.39 13.03 23.88
C LEU A 55 1.78 13.99 22.75
N CYS A 56 0.85 14.28 21.84
CA CYS A 56 1.09 15.18 20.72
C CYS A 56 1.44 16.60 21.18
N MET A 57 0.72 17.11 22.17
CA MET A 57 1.02 18.41 22.78
C MET A 57 2.41 18.42 23.44
N THR A 58 2.78 17.35 24.13
CA THR A 58 4.06 17.24 24.81
C THR A 58 5.24 17.21 23.82
N TYR A 59 5.12 16.39 22.73
CA TYR A 59 6.23 16.18 21.81
C TYR A 59 6.32 17.21 20.68
N TYR A 60 5.18 17.72 20.22
CA TYR A 60 5.11 18.60 19.05
C TYR A 60 4.50 19.96 19.36
N GLY A 61 3.79 20.12 20.49
CA GLY A 61 3.04 21.34 20.81
C GLY A 61 1.94 21.59 19.77
N LEU A 62 1.34 20.53 19.24
CA LEU A 62 0.23 20.54 18.29
C LEU A 62 -0.88 19.65 18.82
N ASP A 63 -2.12 20.14 18.73
CA ASP A 63 -3.30 19.37 19.14
C ASP A 63 -3.88 18.63 17.90
N PRO A 64 -3.88 17.29 17.88
CA PRO A 64 -4.40 16.52 16.77
C PRO A 64 -5.91 16.73 16.53
N ALA A 65 -6.66 17.24 17.49
CA ALA A 65 -8.08 17.55 17.33
C ALA A 65 -8.36 18.64 16.27
N TYR A 66 -7.37 19.45 15.90
CA TYR A 66 -7.49 20.47 14.85
C TYR A 66 -7.22 19.93 13.44
N TYR A 67 -6.93 18.66 13.31
CA TYR A 67 -6.56 18.04 12.03
C TYR A 67 -7.63 17.04 11.58
N LEU A 68 -7.99 17.11 10.29
CA LEU A 68 -8.96 16.19 9.71
C LEU A 68 -8.39 14.76 9.58
N THR A 69 -7.09 14.65 9.36
CA THR A 69 -6.40 13.35 9.20
C THR A 69 -5.08 13.34 9.98
N LEU A 70 -4.66 12.15 10.39
CA LEU A 70 -3.35 11.95 11.02
C LEU A 70 -2.20 12.32 10.09
N SER A 71 -2.37 12.14 8.77
CA SER A 71 -1.37 12.52 7.77
C SER A 71 -1.10 14.02 7.77
N ASN A 72 -2.13 14.85 7.84
CA ASN A 72 -1.99 16.31 7.92
C ASN A 72 -1.32 16.74 9.22
N PHE A 73 -1.70 16.10 10.34
CA PHE A 73 -1.03 16.32 11.62
C PHE A 73 0.47 15.95 11.54
N ALA A 74 0.79 14.78 10.99
CA ALA A 74 2.18 14.31 10.89
C ALA A 74 3.03 15.24 10.02
N TRP A 75 2.46 15.79 8.95
CA TRP A 75 3.11 16.77 8.08
C TRP A 75 3.51 18.04 8.86
N ASP A 76 2.56 18.65 9.57
CA ASP A 76 2.81 19.85 10.34
C ASP A 76 3.77 19.57 11.52
N ALA A 77 3.64 18.41 12.17
CA ALA A 77 4.53 17.99 13.24
C ALA A 77 5.99 17.84 12.73
N MET A 78 6.16 17.26 11.53
CA MET A 78 7.45 17.14 10.85
C MET A 78 8.05 18.51 10.57
N LEU A 79 7.31 19.41 9.92
CA LEU A 79 7.78 20.77 9.61
C LEU A 79 8.15 21.54 10.88
N LYS A 80 7.30 21.47 11.91
CA LYS A 80 7.53 22.15 13.18
C LYS A 80 8.76 21.59 13.92
N LYS A 81 8.95 20.28 13.89
CA LYS A 81 10.05 19.61 14.61
C LYS A 81 11.39 19.82 13.90
N THR A 82 11.43 19.68 12.57
CA THR A 82 12.65 19.78 11.77
C THR A 82 13.02 21.22 11.45
N LYS A 83 12.04 22.13 11.43
CA LYS A 83 12.17 23.52 10.98
C LYS A 83 12.69 23.63 9.55
N ILE A 84 12.49 22.60 8.74
CA ILE A 84 12.89 22.56 7.34
C ILE A 84 11.99 23.51 6.54
N THR A 85 12.59 24.19 5.56
CA THR A 85 11.86 24.94 4.54
C THR A 85 11.87 24.13 3.25
N LEU A 86 10.69 23.89 2.70
CA LEU A 86 10.53 23.14 1.46
C LEU A 86 10.32 24.12 0.31
N ASP A 87 11.07 23.95 -0.78
CA ASP A 87 10.83 24.72 -2.00
C ASP A 87 9.56 24.25 -2.70
N LEU A 88 8.83 25.19 -3.28
CA LEU A 88 7.68 24.90 -4.12
C LEU A 88 8.12 24.74 -5.57
N VAL A 89 7.55 23.78 -6.26
CA VAL A 89 7.74 23.61 -7.71
C VAL A 89 6.84 24.60 -8.43
N HIS A 90 7.43 25.61 -9.06
CA HIS A 90 6.71 26.65 -9.81
C HIS A 90 6.67 26.40 -11.33
N ASP A 91 7.62 25.60 -11.84
CA ASP A 91 7.68 25.21 -13.24
C ASP A 91 6.69 24.07 -13.51
N GLN A 92 5.81 24.25 -14.49
CA GLN A 92 4.77 23.27 -14.80
C GLN A 92 5.34 21.96 -15.35
N ASP A 93 6.34 22.02 -16.22
CA ASP A 93 6.94 20.82 -16.83
C ASP A 93 7.67 19.98 -15.75
N MET A 94 8.33 20.66 -14.82
CA MET A 94 8.95 20.03 -13.66
C MET A 94 7.93 19.37 -12.72
N TYR A 95 6.81 20.05 -12.48
CA TYR A 95 5.71 19.49 -11.69
C TYR A 95 5.14 18.24 -12.35
N GLU A 96 4.86 18.29 -13.66
CA GLU A 96 4.32 17.15 -14.41
C GLU A 96 5.29 15.96 -14.43
N MET A 97 6.60 16.21 -14.54
CA MET A 97 7.63 15.19 -14.46
C MET A 97 7.63 14.50 -13.09
N ILE A 98 7.56 15.27 -12.00
CA ILE A 98 7.46 14.74 -10.64
C ILE A 98 6.17 13.92 -10.46
N GLU A 99 5.04 14.41 -10.95
CA GLU A 99 3.76 13.70 -10.91
C GLU A 99 3.81 12.35 -11.64
N LYS A 100 4.44 12.29 -12.81
CA LYS A 100 4.67 11.04 -13.55
C LYS A 100 5.55 10.06 -12.77
N GLY A 101 6.48 10.56 -11.97
CA GLY A 101 7.38 9.75 -11.13
C GLY A 101 6.69 9.14 -9.91
N LYS A 102 5.55 9.68 -9.46
CA LYS A 102 4.82 9.17 -8.29
C LYS A 102 4.03 7.91 -8.67
N ARG A 103 4.29 6.83 -7.97
CA ARG A 103 3.61 5.54 -8.15
C ARG A 103 3.22 4.97 -6.80
N GLY A 104 2.02 4.41 -6.73
CA GLY A 104 1.56 3.66 -5.57
C GLY A 104 2.17 2.27 -5.51
N GLY A 105 1.83 1.54 -4.44
CA GLY A 105 2.21 0.14 -4.31
C GLY A 105 1.47 -0.76 -5.31
N VAL A 106 2.15 -1.83 -5.73
CA VAL A 106 1.59 -2.89 -6.55
C VAL A 106 1.53 -4.16 -5.72
N CYS A 107 0.38 -4.83 -5.77
CA CYS A 107 0.19 -6.13 -5.13
C CYS A 107 -0.22 -7.15 -6.20
N GLN A 108 0.46 -8.27 -6.25
CA GLN A 108 0.13 -9.37 -7.14
C GLN A 108 0.39 -10.73 -6.49
N VAL A 109 -0.29 -11.75 -6.99
CA VAL A 109 -0.03 -13.15 -6.65
C VAL A 109 0.76 -13.79 -7.80
N SER A 110 2.05 -13.96 -7.62
CA SER A 110 2.93 -14.53 -8.65
C SER A 110 2.72 -16.02 -8.82
N SER A 111 2.46 -16.75 -7.71
CA SER A 111 2.15 -18.17 -7.72
C SER A 111 0.87 -18.43 -6.93
N LYS A 112 -0.13 -19.03 -7.58
CA LYS A 112 -1.44 -19.30 -6.97
C LYS A 112 -1.45 -20.54 -6.06
N TYR A 113 -0.42 -21.37 -6.14
CA TYR A 113 -0.30 -22.59 -5.37
C TYR A 113 1.14 -22.84 -4.97
N ALA A 114 1.34 -23.18 -3.70
CA ALA A 114 2.62 -23.68 -3.19
C ALA A 114 2.36 -24.75 -2.13
N LYS A 115 3.16 -25.81 -2.14
CA LYS A 115 3.09 -26.87 -1.15
C LYS A 115 4.47 -27.08 -0.56
N ALA A 116 4.55 -27.05 0.76
CA ALA A 116 5.78 -27.43 1.48
C ALA A 116 5.99 -28.96 1.43
N ASN A 117 7.25 -29.37 1.50
CA ASN A 117 7.62 -30.77 1.71
C ASN A 117 8.68 -30.83 2.83
N ASN A 118 8.27 -31.13 4.05
CA ASN A 118 9.20 -31.25 5.16
C ASN A 118 8.68 -32.23 6.24
N LYS A 119 9.55 -32.65 7.13
CA LYS A 119 9.29 -33.64 8.17
C LYS A 119 8.11 -33.33 9.13
N HIS A 120 7.58 -32.12 9.11
CA HIS A 120 6.42 -31.71 9.92
C HIS A 120 5.10 -31.88 9.17
N MET A 121 5.16 -32.21 7.87
CA MET A 121 3.98 -32.44 7.03
C MET A 121 3.52 -33.90 7.12
N LYS A 122 2.20 -34.13 7.08
CA LYS A 122 1.62 -35.48 7.12
C LYS A 122 1.98 -36.33 5.90
N ASP A 123 2.19 -35.67 4.77
CA ASP A 123 2.48 -36.24 3.46
C ASP A 123 3.93 -35.95 3.04
N TYR A 124 4.85 -35.92 3.99
CA TYR A 124 6.27 -35.73 3.75
C TYR A 124 6.85 -36.84 2.87
N ASP A 125 7.52 -36.45 1.82
CA ASP A 125 8.23 -37.33 0.90
C ASP A 125 9.75 -37.12 1.05
N ASN A 126 10.46 -38.18 1.47
CA ASN A 126 11.91 -38.13 1.69
C ASN A 126 12.73 -38.06 0.39
N ASP A 127 12.12 -38.45 -0.75
CA ASP A 127 12.80 -38.48 -2.05
C ASP A 127 12.79 -37.10 -2.72
N ILE A 128 12.00 -36.16 -2.18
CA ILE A 128 11.91 -34.79 -2.66
C ILE A 128 12.67 -33.84 -1.71
N ILE A 129 13.33 -32.84 -2.27
CA ILE A 129 14.04 -31.83 -1.49
C ILE A 129 13.10 -31.16 -0.47
N SER A 130 13.54 -31.09 0.77
CA SER A 130 12.77 -30.44 1.83
C SER A 130 12.57 -28.95 1.53
N SER A 131 11.32 -28.50 1.65
CA SER A 131 10.92 -27.12 1.41
C SER A 131 9.96 -26.64 2.49
N TYR A 132 9.97 -25.33 2.72
CA TYR A 132 9.15 -24.64 3.72
C TYR A 132 8.45 -23.47 3.07
N LEU A 133 7.23 -23.17 3.53
CA LEU A 133 6.53 -21.94 3.19
C LEU A 133 6.73 -20.96 4.33
N THR A 134 7.25 -19.79 4.02
CA THR A 134 7.48 -18.72 4.99
C THR A 134 6.66 -17.51 4.59
N TYR A 135 5.86 -17.01 5.53
CA TYR A 135 5.16 -15.74 5.38
C TYR A 135 5.99 -14.66 6.07
N LEU A 136 6.41 -13.66 5.31
CA LEU A 136 7.21 -12.54 5.79
C LEU A 136 6.51 -11.24 5.48
N ASP A 137 6.55 -10.32 6.41
CA ASP A 137 6.09 -8.94 6.24
C ASP A 137 7.22 -7.97 6.62
N ALA A 138 7.40 -6.94 5.81
CA ALA A 138 8.35 -5.88 6.08
C ALA A 138 7.62 -4.72 6.78
N ASN A 139 7.77 -4.62 8.08
CA ASN A 139 7.09 -3.63 8.89
C ASN A 139 7.49 -2.20 8.51
N ASN A 140 6.49 -1.34 8.36
CA ASN A 140 6.64 0.11 8.22
C ASN A 140 7.55 0.56 7.06
N LEU A 141 7.31 0.05 5.84
CA LEU A 141 8.04 0.48 4.64
C LEU A 141 7.88 1.97 4.34
N TYR A 142 6.73 2.57 4.64
CA TYR A 142 6.56 4.02 4.51
C TYR A 142 7.47 4.80 5.46
N GLY A 143 7.62 4.34 6.69
CA GLY A 143 8.55 4.93 7.66
C GLY A 143 10.00 4.81 7.19
N LEU A 144 10.39 3.66 6.63
CA LEU A 144 11.71 3.47 6.04
C LEU A 144 11.95 4.46 4.90
N ALA A 145 10.99 4.60 3.98
CA ALA A 145 11.10 5.54 2.86
C ALA A 145 11.23 7.00 3.33
N MET A 146 10.49 7.39 4.37
CA MET A 146 10.60 8.73 4.96
C MET A 146 11.91 8.99 5.70
N CYS A 147 12.62 7.94 6.13
CA CYS A 147 13.95 8.06 6.71
C CYS A 147 15.08 8.21 5.67
N MET A 148 14.76 7.98 4.39
CA MET A 148 15.73 8.14 3.32
C MET A 148 15.87 9.61 2.91
N LYS A 149 16.95 9.95 2.19
CA LYS A 149 17.12 11.29 1.63
C LYS A 149 16.02 11.59 0.63
N LEU A 150 15.32 12.71 0.82
CA LEU A 150 14.24 13.18 -0.04
C LEU A 150 14.60 14.59 -0.56
N PRO A 151 14.20 14.95 -1.79
CA PRO A 151 14.41 16.28 -2.33
C PRO A 151 13.59 17.30 -1.53
N TYR A 152 14.20 18.41 -1.12
CA TYR A 152 13.50 19.45 -0.36
C TYR A 152 13.75 20.86 -0.90
N ALA A 153 14.80 21.08 -1.70
CA ALA A 153 15.16 22.41 -2.21
C ALA A 153 16.03 22.33 -3.44
N ASN A 154 16.25 23.47 -4.09
CA ASN A 154 17.11 23.65 -5.27
C ASN A 154 16.68 22.82 -6.49
N LEU A 155 15.38 22.67 -6.69
CA LEU A 155 14.84 21.99 -7.86
C LEU A 155 15.12 22.85 -9.12
N HIS A 156 15.91 22.35 -10.04
CA HIS A 156 16.24 23.04 -11.31
C HIS A 156 16.59 22.03 -12.39
N TRP A 157 16.38 22.44 -13.65
CA TRP A 157 16.83 21.67 -14.80
C TRP A 157 18.36 21.66 -14.87
N CYS A 158 18.93 20.47 -15.06
CA CYS A 158 20.36 20.30 -15.23
C CYS A 158 20.71 19.34 -16.37
N ASN A 159 21.97 19.32 -16.79
CA ASN A 159 22.47 18.44 -17.82
C ASN A 159 23.65 17.57 -17.31
N ASP A 160 23.73 17.36 -16.01
CA ASP A 160 24.85 16.65 -15.38
C ASP A 160 24.81 15.15 -15.68
N ILE A 161 23.61 14.60 -15.85
CA ILE A 161 23.37 13.20 -16.18
C ILE A 161 22.74 13.11 -17.56
N GLN A 162 23.50 12.64 -18.56
CA GLN A 162 23.04 12.53 -19.94
C GLN A 162 23.15 11.12 -20.53
N THR A 163 23.99 10.30 -19.91
CA THR A 163 24.28 8.95 -20.40
C THR A 163 24.09 7.90 -19.31
N THR A 164 23.96 6.64 -19.71
CA THR A 164 23.95 5.50 -18.77
C THR A 164 25.25 5.42 -17.97
N ASP A 165 26.38 5.83 -18.56
CA ASP A 165 27.66 5.84 -17.87
C ASP A 165 27.69 6.89 -16.74
N ASP A 166 27.01 8.01 -16.89
CA ASP A 166 26.88 9.02 -15.85
C ASP A 166 26.03 8.47 -14.70
N VAL A 167 24.94 7.77 -15.01
CA VAL A 167 24.10 7.09 -14.01
C VAL A 167 24.91 6.05 -13.22
N MET A 168 25.72 5.25 -13.91
CA MET A 168 26.53 4.20 -13.29
C MET A 168 27.68 4.74 -12.41
N LYS A 169 28.12 5.96 -12.65
CA LYS A 169 29.16 6.65 -11.86
C LYS A 169 28.58 7.48 -10.72
N TYR A 170 27.25 7.61 -10.67
CA TYR A 170 26.60 8.37 -9.62
C TYR A 170 26.88 7.75 -8.24
N GLU A 171 27.36 8.57 -7.32
CA GLU A 171 27.55 8.21 -5.93
C GLU A 171 26.48 8.88 -5.06
N ASP A 172 25.94 8.17 -4.07
CA ASP A 172 24.93 8.73 -3.14
C ASP A 172 25.54 9.89 -2.34
N ASN A 173 25.08 11.10 -2.63
CA ASN A 173 25.47 12.33 -1.95
C ASN A 173 24.25 13.18 -1.60
N ASP A 174 24.45 14.48 -1.39
CA ASP A 174 23.36 15.41 -1.02
C ASP A 174 22.60 15.95 -2.25
N ILE A 175 22.97 15.55 -3.46
CA ILE A 175 22.31 15.90 -4.71
C ILE A 175 21.67 14.63 -5.27
N GLY A 176 20.36 14.64 -5.48
CA GLY A 176 19.63 13.59 -6.18
C GLY A 176 19.18 14.07 -7.55
N TYR A 177 18.84 13.15 -8.44
CA TYR A 177 18.35 13.45 -9.77
C TYR A 177 17.03 12.77 -10.05
N LEU A 178 16.14 13.49 -10.69
CA LEU A 178 14.95 12.93 -11.32
C LEU A 178 15.24 12.84 -12.83
N LEU A 179 15.12 11.65 -13.38
CA LEU A 179 15.45 11.36 -14.77
C LEU A 179 14.20 10.87 -15.51
N GLU A 180 13.95 11.37 -16.70
CA GLU A 180 13.04 10.75 -17.67
C GLU A 180 13.87 9.87 -18.59
N VAL A 181 13.61 8.56 -18.61
CA VAL A 181 14.43 7.58 -19.34
C VAL A 181 13.56 6.60 -20.11
N ASP A 182 14.12 6.05 -21.18
CA ASP A 182 13.56 4.88 -21.84
C ASP A 182 14.22 3.62 -21.28
N LEU A 183 13.40 2.67 -20.81
CA LEU A 183 13.87 1.42 -20.23
C LEU A 183 13.60 0.28 -21.18
N HIS A 184 14.67 -0.36 -21.64
CA HIS A 184 14.57 -1.59 -22.42
C HIS A 184 14.52 -2.81 -21.49
N TYR A 185 13.53 -3.69 -21.71
CA TYR A 185 13.36 -4.93 -20.95
C TYR A 185 13.83 -6.14 -21.78
N PRO A 186 15.11 -6.51 -21.71
CA PRO A 186 15.67 -7.54 -22.59
C PRO A 186 15.09 -8.92 -22.29
N LYS A 187 14.82 -9.70 -23.33
CA LYS A 187 14.16 -11.01 -23.24
C LYS A 187 14.85 -12.01 -22.30
N HIS A 188 16.17 -11.94 -22.16
CA HIS A 188 16.90 -12.85 -21.26
C HIS A 188 16.58 -12.62 -19.77
N LEU A 189 16.03 -11.45 -19.39
CA LEU A 189 15.57 -11.16 -18.04
C LEU A 189 14.11 -11.55 -17.79
N HIS A 190 13.33 -11.85 -18.82
CA HIS A 190 11.91 -12.11 -18.67
C HIS A 190 11.62 -13.29 -17.75
N ASP A 191 12.34 -14.43 -17.93
CA ASP A 191 12.13 -15.60 -17.06
C ASP A 191 12.58 -15.36 -15.62
N TYR A 192 13.60 -14.52 -15.43
CA TYR A 192 14.12 -14.18 -14.11
C TYR A 192 13.18 -13.22 -13.35
N HIS A 193 12.57 -12.28 -14.08
CA HIS A 193 11.71 -11.24 -13.49
C HIS A 193 10.20 -11.52 -13.63
N LYS A 194 9.79 -12.65 -14.20
CA LYS A 194 8.35 -12.94 -14.48
C LYS A 194 7.46 -12.91 -13.23
N ASP A 195 8.01 -13.28 -12.08
CA ASP A 195 7.26 -13.30 -10.83
C ASP A 195 7.12 -11.92 -10.20
N TYR A 196 8.06 -11.03 -10.50
CA TYR A 196 8.04 -9.65 -10.03
C TYR A 196 8.72 -8.72 -11.04
N PRO A 197 8.05 -8.37 -12.15
CA PRO A 197 8.58 -7.41 -13.11
C PRO A 197 8.88 -6.05 -12.47
N LEU A 198 9.95 -5.41 -12.92
CA LEU A 198 10.37 -4.10 -12.43
C LEU A 198 9.66 -2.98 -13.20
N ALA A 199 9.73 -1.75 -12.66
CA ALA A 199 9.22 -0.54 -13.28
C ALA A 199 7.71 -0.63 -13.60
N PRO A 200 6.84 -0.60 -12.57
CA PRO A 200 5.39 -0.59 -12.77
C PRO A 200 4.93 0.69 -13.45
N GLU A 201 3.95 0.58 -14.34
CA GLU A 201 3.40 1.70 -15.08
C GLU A 201 1.87 1.75 -15.05
N LEU A 202 1.32 2.96 -15.12
CA LEU A 202 -0.11 3.17 -15.25
C LEU A 202 -0.54 2.88 -16.69
N MET A 203 -1.37 1.85 -16.87
CA MET A 203 -1.89 1.51 -18.19
C MET A 203 -3.32 0.99 -18.14
N SER A 204 -4.05 1.16 -19.23
CA SER A 204 -5.38 0.59 -19.38
C SER A 204 -5.28 -0.90 -19.69
N VAL A 205 -6.04 -1.70 -18.94
CA VAL A 205 -6.09 -3.16 -19.15
C VAL A 205 -6.90 -3.45 -20.40
N LYS A 206 -6.25 -4.01 -21.43
CA LYS A 206 -6.90 -4.44 -22.65
C LYS A 206 -7.42 -5.88 -22.52
N GLU A 207 -8.43 -6.23 -23.31
CA GLU A 207 -9.04 -7.57 -23.25
C GLU A 207 -8.04 -8.73 -23.48
N ASN A 208 -7.08 -8.52 -24.36
CA ASN A 208 -6.02 -9.52 -24.65
C ASN A 208 -5.02 -9.71 -23.50
N MET A 209 -5.02 -8.84 -22.50
CA MET A 209 -4.18 -8.94 -21.30
C MET A 209 -4.86 -9.69 -20.16
N VAL A 210 -6.14 -10.05 -20.34
CA VAL A 210 -6.95 -10.70 -19.30
C VAL A 210 -7.07 -12.20 -19.59
N SER A 211 -6.80 -13.04 -18.59
CA SER A 211 -6.97 -14.50 -18.73
C SER A 211 -8.45 -14.89 -18.94
N ASP A 212 -8.68 -16.03 -19.57
CA ASP A 212 -10.05 -16.51 -19.83
C ASP A 212 -10.82 -16.75 -18.53
N VAL A 213 -10.18 -17.28 -17.49
CA VAL A 213 -10.77 -17.43 -16.16
C VAL A 213 -11.20 -16.09 -15.59
N SER A 214 -10.36 -15.06 -15.70
CA SER A 214 -10.72 -13.71 -15.22
C SER A 214 -11.87 -13.10 -16.02
N LYS A 215 -11.94 -13.39 -17.34
CA LYS A 215 -13.08 -12.96 -18.18
C LYS A 215 -14.38 -13.63 -17.75
N GLU A 216 -14.36 -14.92 -17.43
CA GLU A 216 -15.52 -15.65 -16.94
C GLU A 216 -15.98 -15.12 -15.57
N ILE A 217 -15.08 -14.95 -14.64
CA ILE A 217 -15.37 -14.36 -13.32
C ILE A 217 -15.99 -12.98 -13.51
N TYR A 218 -15.40 -12.16 -14.37
CA TYR A 218 -15.90 -10.81 -14.62
C TYR A 218 -17.30 -10.79 -15.21
N LYS A 219 -17.63 -11.73 -16.13
CA LYS A 219 -18.99 -11.92 -16.66
C LYS A 219 -20.01 -12.25 -15.57
N CYS A 220 -19.64 -13.10 -14.62
CA CYS A 220 -20.53 -13.50 -13.53
C CYS A 220 -20.90 -12.32 -12.61
N TYR A 221 -20.00 -11.37 -12.40
CA TYR A 221 -20.21 -10.24 -11.47
C TYR A 221 -20.65 -8.94 -12.14
N ASN A 222 -20.64 -8.82 -13.47
CA ASN A 222 -20.89 -7.57 -14.20
C ASN A 222 -21.92 -7.74 -15.33
N ASP A 223 -23.03 -8.40 -15.08
CA ASP A 223 -24.17 -8.53 -15.99
C ASP A 223 -23.77 -9.01 -17.41
N GLY A 224 -22.82 -9.93 -17.51
CA GLY A 224 -22.37 -10.51 -18.77
C GLY A 224 -21.38 -9.67 -19.57
N ARG A 225 -20.92 -8.53 -19.05
CA ARG A 225 -19.87 -7.71 -19.70
C ARG A 225 -18.50 -8.36 -19.53
N THR A 226 -17.72 -8.39 -20.59
CA THR A 226 -16.42 -9.09 -20.61
C THR A 226 -15.21 -8.23 -20.29
N VAL A 227 -15.32 -6.90 -20.32
CA VAL A 227 -14.21 -5.96 -20.17
C VAL A 227 -14.62 -4.80 -19.28
N ARG A 228 -13.70 -4.40 -18.39
CA ARG A 228 -13.80 -3.11 -17.71
C ARG A 228 -13.74 -2.00 -18.75
N ASP A 229 -14.45 -0.89 -18.47
CA ASP A 229 -14.33 0.33 -19.27
C ASP A 229 -12.84 0.63 -19.51
N GLU A 230 -12.42 0.75 -20.78
CA GLU A 230 -11.02 1.04 -21.17
C GLU A 230 -10.47 2.33 -20.56
N LYS A 231 -11.32 3.14 -19.96
CA LYS A 231 -10.98 4.39 -19.26
C LYS A 231 -10.30 4.20 -17.91
N THR A 232 -10.28 2.99 -17.36
CA THR A 232 -9.68 2.75 -16.04
C THR A 232 -8.23 2.34 -16.17
N SER A 233 -7.30 3.25 -15.89
CA SER A 233 -5.88 2.92 -15.77
C SER A 233 -5.59 2.24 -14.42
N LYS A 234 -4.73 1.22 -14.45
CA LYS A 234 -4.21 0.53 -13.28
C LYS A 234 -2.69 0.51 -13.32
N LEU A 235 -2.09 0.50 -12.13
CA LEU A 235 -0.66 0.27 -12.01
C LEU A 235 -0.40 -1.23 -12.23
N LEU A 236 0.35 -1.55 -13.29
CA LEU A 236 0.65 -2.92 -13.70
C LEU A 236 2.15 -3.17 -13.74
N LEU A 237 2.52 -4.40 -13.40
CA LEU A 237 3.85 -4.96 -13.58
C LEU A 237 3.90 -5.71 -14.91
N THR A 238 4.67 -5.21 -15.87
CA THR A 238 4.79 -5.82 -17.19
C THR A 238 6.26 -5.98 -17.58
N LEU A 239 6.54 -6.90 -18.49
CA LEU A 239 7.86 -7.13 -19.09
C LEU A 239 8.05 -6.36 -20.41
N TYR A 240 7.24 -5.32 -20.62
CA TYR A 240 7.36 -4.43 -21.78
C TYR A 240 8.47 -3.40 -21.57
N ASP A 241 9.01 -2.88 -22.65
CA ASP A 241 9.83 -1.68 -22.62
C ASP A 241 9.02 -0.50 -22.09
N LYS A 242 9.68 0.48 -21.51
CA LYS A 242 9.03 1.66 -20.93
C LYS A 242 9.57 2.91 -21.60
N ASP A 243 8.68 3.74 -22.11
CA ASP A 243 9.02 5.00 -22.74
C ASP A 243 8.80 6.15 -21.75
N LYS A 244 9.73 7.10 -21.69
CA LYS A 244 9.64 8.30 -20.85
C LYS A 244 9.30 7.99 -19.39
N TYR A 245 9.96 6.99 -18.86
CA TYR A 245 9.76 6.53 -17.50
C TYR A 245 10.54 7.40 -16.53
N VAL A 246 9.86 8.00 -15.55
CA VAL A 246 10.50 8.88 -14.58
C VAL A 246 10.98 8.08 -13.38
N ILE A 247 12.27 8.20 -13.07
CA ILE A 247 12.94 7.58 -11.93
C ILE A 247 13.69 8.62 -11.11
N HIS A 248 13.90 8.31 -9.84
CA HIS A 248 14.81 9.04 -8.95
C HIS A 248 16.05 8.22 -8.72
N ILE A 249 17.22 8.84 -8.87
CA ILE A 249 18.51 8.28 -8.47
C ILE A 249 19.12 9.10 -7.33
N ARG A 250 19.78 8.40 -6.46
CA ARG A 250 20.47 8.95 -5.29
C ARG A 250 21.70 8.10 -4.98
#